data_4a1ce018200c0676847387c3d4c41753
#
_entry.id   4a1ce018200c0676847387c3d4c41753
#
_cell.length_a   1.000
_cell.length_b   1.000
_cell.length_c   1.000
_cell.angle_alpha   90.00
_cell.angle_beta   90.00
_cell.angle_gamma   90.00
#
_symmetry.space_group_name_H-M   'P 1'
#
loop_
_entity.id
_entity.type
_entity.pdbx_description
1 polymer ?
#
loop_
_entity_poly.entity_id
_entity_poly.type
_entity_poly.pdbx_seq_one_letter_code
_entity_poly.pdbx_strand_id
1 'polypeptide(L)'
;MPSIVGTWKLAHSAARDAAGAALPAPYGGKGIGRVTFTAEGRMMSVVCDGRRELPAGTAREYSSYCGNYTFDGSQLVTRVDAASDPSRIGSDQVRGVRFEDDRMILSPPPRRRDGGEEYRELNWERIAAE
;
A
#
# COMPACT_ATOMS: atom_id res chain seq x y z
N MET A 1 -17.33 1.01 13.58
CA MET A 1 -16.43 1.20 12.42
C MET A 1 -14.99 1.22 12.89
N PRO A 2 -14.14 0.33 12.40
CA PRO A 2 -12.73 0.37 12.79
C PRO A 2 -12.07 1.68 12.40
N SER A 3 -11.19 2.17 13.25
CA SER A 3 -10.43 3.38 12.97
C SER A 3 -9.18 3.05 12.16
N ILE A 4 -8.87 3.90 11.19
CA ILE A 4 -7.63 3.80 10.43
C ILE A 4 -6.47 4.50 11.16
N VAL A 5 -6.79 5.39 12.11
CA VAL A 5 -5.78 6.18 12.83
C VAL A 5 -4.81 5.27 13.58
N GLY A 6 -3.52 5.58 13.47
CA GLY A 6 -2.47 4.81 14.10
C GLY A 6 -1.34 4.49 13.16
N THR A 7 -0.43 3.63 13.59
CA THR A 7 0.69 3.17 12.79
C THR A 7 0.56 1.68 12.53
N TRP A 8 0.80 1.30 11.29
CA TRP A 8 0.63 -0.06 10.80
C TRP A 8 1.91 -0.55 10.16
N LYS A 9 2.17 -1.83 10.29
CA LYS A 9 3.31 -2.51 9.70
C LYS A 9 2.83 -3.41 8.57
N LEU A 10 3.53 -3.42 7.44
CA LEU A 10 3.21 -4.34 6.35
C LEU A 10 3.51 -5.76 6.80
N ALA A 11 2.47 -6.61 6.78
CA ALA A 11 2.58 -8.00 7.20
C ALA A 11 2.67 -8.94 6.00
N HIS A 12 1.95 -8.61 4.92
CA HIS A 12 1.85 -9.50 3.76
C HIS A 12 1.41 -8.69 2.54
N SER A 13 1.89 -9.08 1.37
CA SER A 13 1.41 -8.52 0.11
C SER A 13 1.17 -9.64 -0.89
N ALA A 14 0.20 -9.43 -1.77
CA ALA A 14 -0.17 -10.41 -2.79
C ALA A 14 -0.63 -9.71 -4.05
N ALA A 15 -0.52 -10.42 -5.17
CA ALA A 15 -1.05 -9.97 -6.45
C ALA A 15 -1.69 -11.15 -7.14
N ARG A 16 -2.73 -10.86 -7.94
CA ARG A 16 -3.42 -11.88 -8.74
C ARG A 16 -3.93 -11.25 -10.02
N ASP A 17 -4.23 -12.10 -11.00
CA ASP A 17 -4.82 -11.65 -12.26
C ASP A 17 -6.36 -11.59 -12.13
N ALA A 18 -7.04 -11.19 -13.22
CA ALA A 18 -8.49 -11.06 -13.23
C ALA A 18 -9.21 -12.40 -12.98
N ALA A 19 -8.57 -13.51 -13.27
CA ALA A 19 -9.13 -14.84 -13.02
C ALA A 19 -8.87 -15.35 -11.60
N GLY A 20 -8.11 -14.59 -10.78
CA GLY A 20 -7.77 -14.96 -9.42
C GLY A 20 -6.50 -15.77 -9.30
N ALA A 21 -5.77 -16.02 -10.40
CA ALA A 21 -4.52 -16.76 -10.34
C ALA A 21 -3.41 -15.91 -9.71
N ALA A 22 -2.56 -16.53 -8.89
CA ALA A 22 -1.49 -15.83 -8.20
C ALA A 22 -0.46 -15.29 -9.21
N LEU A 23 -0.07 -14.02 -9.00
CA LEU A 23 1.02 -13.38 -9.72
C LEU A 23 2.18 -13.18 -8.72
N PRO A 24 3.39 -12.85 -9.22
CA PRO A 24 4.49 -12.56 -8.30
C PRO A 24 4.09 -11.47 -7.30
N ALA A 25 4.37 -11.70 -6.02
CA ALA A 25 4.00 -10.77 -4.97
C ALA A 25 4.74 -9.45 -5.13
N PRO A 26 4.09 -8.31 -4.82
CA PRO A 26 4.77 -7.02 -4.81
C PRO A 26 5.97 -7.03 -3.86
N TYR A 27 6.93 -6.18 -4.14
CA TYR A 27 8.11 -5.97 -3.28
C TYR A 27 8.89 -7.28 -3.06
N GLY A 28 8.96 -8.11 -4.10
CA GLY A 28 9.73 -9.36 -4.06
C GLY A 28 9.20 -10.41 -3.09
N GLY A 29 7.96 -10.26 -2.61
CA GLY A 29 7.39 -11.17 -1.62
C GLY A 29 7.94 -11.00 -0.21
N LYS A 30 8.83 -10.04 0.01
CA LYS A 30 9.44 -9.72 1.31
C LYS A 30 9.39 -8.22 1.57
N GLY A 31 8.22 -7.63 1.37
CA GLY A 31 8.04 -6.20 1.59
C GLY A 31 8.21 -5.83 3.05
N ILE A 32 8.86 -4.69 3.28
CA ILE A 32 8.86 -4.03 4.58
C ILE A 32 8.18 -2.69 4.41
N GLY A 33 7.40 -2.27 5.39
CA GLY A 33 6.68 -1.02 5.26
C GLY A 33 6.05 -0.56 6.55
N ARG A 34 5.82 0.74 6.58
CA ARG A 34 5.09 1.40 7.65
C ARG A 34 4.14 2.39 7.03
N VAL A 35 2.95 2.50 7.60
CA VAL A 35 2.02 3.56 7.24
C VAL A 35 1.45 4.14 8.53
N THR A 36 1.36 5.47 8.58
CA THR A 36 0.82 6.19 9.73
C THR A 36 -0.32 7.08 9.27
N PHE A 37 -1.41 7.06 10.01
CA PHE A 37 -2.56 7.95 9.79
C PHE A 37 -2.81 8.72 11.09
N THR A 38 -2.81 10.05 11.00
CA THR A 38 -3.10 10.89 12.17
C THR A 38 -4.58 11.27 12.22
N ALA A 39 -5.04 11.63 13.41
CA ALA A 39 -6.42 12.10 13.60
C ALA A 39 -6.68 13.41 12.88
N GLU A 40 -5.64 14.20 12.61
CA GLU A 40 -5.78 15.47 11.88
C GLU A 40 -5.88 15.32 10.38
N GLY A 41 -5.81 14.09 9.85
CA GLY A 41 -5.99 13.87 8.43
C GLY A 41 -4.69 13.82 7.63
N ARG A 42 -3.56 13.53 8.28
CA ARG A 42 -2.28 13.34 7.57
C ARG A 42 -1.91 11.87 7.54
N MET A 43 -1.29 11.44 6.45
CA MET A 43 -0.75 10.09 6.36
C MET A 43 0.62 10.09 5.71
N MET A 44 1.40 9.06 6.00
CA MET A 44 2.71 8.85 5.42
C MET A 44 2.93 7.35 5.26
N SER A 45 3.39 6.94 4.09
CA SER A 45 3.63 5.53 3.76
C SER A 45 5.03 5.33 3.21
N VAL A 46 5.69 4.31 3.70
CA VAL A 46 6.99 3.86 3.18
C VAL A 46 6.92 2.35 3.02
N VAL A 47 7.15 1.88 1.80
CA VAL A 47 7.16 0.44 1.50
C VAL A 47 8.32 0.15 0.56
N CYS A 48 9.06 -0.90 0.82
CA CYS A 48 10.09 -1.33 -0.11
C CYS A 48 10.30 -2.84 -0.06
N ASP A 49 11.00 -3.34 -1.09
CA ASP A 49 11.46 -4.72 -1.15
C ASP A 49 12.52 -4.91 -0.06
N GLY A 50 12.24 -5.79 0.89
CA GLY A 50 13.11 -6.03 2.04
C GLY A 50 14.16 -7.10 1.85
N ARG A 51 14.30 -7.65 0.64
CA ARG A 51 15.33 -8.68 0.40
C ARG A 51 16.71 -8.05 0.51
N ARG A 52 17.64 -8.75 1.15
CA ARG A 52 19.00 -8.25 1.30
C ARG A 52 19.72 -8.19 -0.05
N GLU A 53 19.52 -9.21 -0.87
CA GLU A 53 20.11 -9.29 -2.20
C GLU A 53 18.99 -9.47 -3.22
N LEU A 54 19.16 -8.82 -4.37
CA LEU A 54 18.19 -8.91 -5.45
C LEU A 54 18.79 -9.74 -6.58
N PRO A 55 17.93 -10.46 -7.35
CA PRO A 55 18.42 -11.13 -8.55
C PRO A 55 19.10 -10.14 -9.50
N ALA A 56 20.09 -10.60 -10.24
CA ALA A 56 20.81 -9.76 -11.20
C ALA A 56 19.83 -9.10 -12.16
N GLY A 57 20.02 -7.81 -12.40
CA GLY A 57 19.17 -7.05 -13.30
C GLY A 57 17.84 -6.60 -12.70
N THR A 58 17.58 -6.91 -11.42
CA THR A 58 16.35 -6.52 -10.74
C THR A 58 16.60 -5.27 -9.90
N ALA A 59 15.79 -4.22 -10.11
CA ALA A 59 15.82 -3.02 -9.28
C ALA A 59 15.02 -3.26 -8.01
N ARG A 60 15.43 -2.61 -6.90
CA ARG A 60 14.66 -2.66 -5.65
C ARG A 60 13.38 -1.85 -5.80
N GLU A 61 12.25 -2.50 -5.64
CA GLU A 61 10.96 -1.82 -5.64
C GLU A 61 10.83 -0.99 -4.38
N TYR A 62 10.44 0.28 -4.53
CA TYR A 62 10.34 1.21 -3.41
C TYR A 62 9.26 2.25 -3.70
N SER A 63 8.47 2.57 -2.70
CA SER A 63 7.43 3.58 -2.81
C SER A 63 7.28 4.31 -1.48
N SER A 64 7.28 5.64 -1.52
CA SER A 64 6.90 6.42 -0.36
C SER A 64 6.09 7.62 -0.82
N TYR A 65 5.12 8.00 -0.03
CA TYR A 65 4.37 9.23 -0.26
C TYR A 65 3.67 9.65 1.02
N CYS A 66 3.28 10.91 1.05
CA CYS A 66 2.48 11.44 2.16
C CYS A 66 1.51 12.49 1.64
N GLY A 67 0.55 12.84 2.46
CA GLY A 67 -0.44 13.84 2.09
C GLY A 67 -1.60 13.90 3.06
N ASN A 68 -2.59 14.68 2.68
CA ASN A 68 -3.86 14.73 3.39
C ASN A 68 -4.74 13.59 2.93
N TYR A 69 -5.38 12.90 3.87
CA TYR A 69 -6.24 11.79 3.51
C TYR A 69 -7.67 12.00 3.99
N THR A 70 -8.58 11.32 3.29
CA THR A 70 -9.96 11.13 3.76
C THR A 70 -10.26 9.63 3.73
N PHE A 71 -11.10 9.18 4.66
CA PHE A 71 -11.48 7.78 4.74
C PHE A 71 -12.96 7.70 5.10
N ASP A 72 -13.74 7.02 4.26
CA ASP A 72 -15.21 6.95 4.43
C ASP A 72 -15.67 5.60 5.02
N GLY A 73 -14.73 4.74 5.43
CA GLY A 73 -15.02 3.40 5.93
C GLY A 73 -14.72 2.29 4.95
N SER A 74 -14.64 2.61 3.66
CA SER A 74 -14.30 1.63 2.62
C SER A 74 -13.31 2.15 1.59
N GLN A 75 -13.18 3.47 1.47
CA GLN A 75 -12.24 4.06 0.50
C GLN A 75 -11.38 5.09 1.18
N LEU A 76 -10.08 4.95 0.95
CA LEU A 76 -9.04 5.87 1.41
C LEU A 76 -8.56 6.66 0.21
N VAL A 77 -8.56 7.99 0.32
CA VAL A 77 -8.03 8.87 -0.73
C VAL A 77 -6.98 9.76 -0.12
N THR A 78 -5.77 9.75 -0.67
CA THR A 78 -4.69 10.61 -0.23
C THR A 78 -4.33 11.59 -1.34
N ARG A 79 -4.44 12.89 -1.06
CA ARG A 79 -3.90 13.92 -1.93
C ARG A 79 -2.41 14.06 -1.63
N VAL A 80 -1.59 13.62 -2.55
CA VAL A 80 -0.14 13.51 -2.34
C VAL A 80 0.51 14.89 -2.39
N ASP A 81 1.31 15.21 -1.35
CA ASP A 81 2.08 16.45 -1.33
C ASP A 81 3.60 16.21 -1.29
N ALA A 82 4.03 14.99 -1.06
CA ALA A 82 5.42 14.60 -1.24
C ALA A 82 5.49 13.11 -1.57
N ALA A 83 6.43 12.72 -2.41
CA ALA A 83 6.56 11.33 -2.84
C ALA A 83 7.95 11.03 -3.35
N SER A 84 8.35 9.74 -3.30
CA SER A 84 9.60 9.28 -3.91
C SER A 84 9.56 9.41 -5.44
N ASP A 85 8.37 9.32 -6.02
CA ASP A 85 8.13 9.62 -7.43
C ASP A 85 7.43 10.97 -7.52
N PRO A 86 8.15 12.05 -7.90
CA PRO A 86 7.57 13.38 -7.89
C PRO A 86 6.36 13.56 -8.82
N SER A 87 6.18 12.69 -9.82
CA SER A 87 5.04 12.78 -10.71
C SER A 87 3.71 12.53 -9.99
N ARG A 88 3.75 11.93 -8.79
CA ARG A 88 2.55 11.67 -8.01
C ARG A 88 2.07 12.87 -7.20
N ILE A 89 2.93 13.88 -7.03
CA ILE A 89 2.57 15.08 -6.25
C ILE A 89 1.41 15.79 -6.91
N GLY A 90 0.37 16.12 -6.12
CA GLY A 90 -0.85 16.74 -6.60
C GLY A 90 -1.88 15.77 -7.13
N SER A 91 -1.60 14.47 -7.12
CA SER A 91 -2.55 13.44 -7.52
C SER A 91 -3.27 12.84 -6.32
N ASP A 92 -4.36 12.15 -6.57
CA ASP A 92 -5.09 11.39 -5.57
C ASP A 92 -4.70 9.92 -5.66
N GLN A 93 -4.24 9.37 -4.55
CA GLN A 93 -4.00 7.93 -4.42
C GLN A 93 -5.23 7.30 -3.79
N VAL A 94 -5.95 6.50 -4.57
CA VAL A 94 -7.21 5.88 -4.13
C VAL A 94 -6.94 4.44 -3.76
N ARG A 95 -7.41 4.01 -2.59
CA ARG A 95 -7.25 2.64 -2.12
C ARG A 95 -8.57 2.13 -1.57
N GLY A 96 -8.97 0.92 -1.96
CA GLY A 96 -10.02 0.21 -1.27
C GLY A 96 -9.50 -0.25 0.08
N VAL A 97 -10.33 -0.22 1.10
CA VAL A 97 -9.96 -0.61 2.46
C VAL A 97 -10.98 -1.60 2.99
N ARG A 98 -10.50 -2.71 3.52
CA ARG A 98 -11.33 -3.59 4.31
C ARG A 98 -10.55 -4.03 5.54
N PHE A 99 -11.28 -4.37 6.59
CA PHE A 99 -10.69 -4.87 7.83
C PHE A 99 -11.07 -6.34 7.99
N GLU A 100 -10.08 -7.17 8.28
CA GLU A 100 -10.28 -8.59 8.58
C GLU A 100 -9.54 -8.87 9.87
N ASP A 101 -10.28 -9.26 10.90
CA ASP A 101 -9.76 -9.38 12.26
C ASP A 101 -9.12 -8.03 12.64
N ASP A 102 -7.86 -8.03 13.06
CA ASP A 102 -7.16 -6.79 13.40
C ASP A 102 -6.27 -6.28 12.26
N ARG A 103 -6.52 -6.76 11.04
CA ARG A 103 -5.74 -6.39 9.86
C ARG A 103 -6.47 -5.37 9.01
N MET A 104 -5.72 -4.47 8.43
CA MET A 104 -6.20 -3.54 7.41
C MET A 104 -5.65 -3.98 6.07
N ILE A 105 -6.54 -4.15 5.08
CA ILE A 105 -6.13 -4.58 3.75
C ILE A 105 -6.39 -3.44 2.79
N LEU A 106 -5.31 -2.94 2.18
CA LEU A 106 -5.36 -1.86 1.19
C LEU A 106 -5.23 -2.44 -0.20
N SER A 107 -6.15 -2.02 -1.09
CA SER A 107 -6.17 -2.48 -2.47
C SER A 107 -6.10 -1.26 -3.39
N PRO A 108 -4.97 -1.04 -4.09
CA PRO A 108 -4.93 -0.02 -5.12
C PRO A 108 -5.82 -0.41 -6.29
N PRO A 109 -6.20 0.53 -7.16
CA PRO A 109 -6.92 0.17 -8.38
C PRO A 109 -6.12 -0.83 -9.19
N PRO A 110 -6.79 -1.72 -9.95
CA PRO A 110 -6.09 -2.66 -10.82
C PRO A 110 -5.21 -1.91 -11.80
N ARG A 111 -4.06 -2.48 -12.13
CA ARG A 111 -3.16 -1.88 -13.11
C ARG A 111 -2.93 -2.84 -14.27
N ARG A 112 -2.65 -2.27 -15.45
CA ARG A 112 -2.36 -3.07 -16.64
C ARG A 112 -0.98 -3.70 -16.53
N ARG A 113 -0.93 -4.97 -16.87
CA ARG A 113 0.33 -5.70 -17.05
C ARG A 113 0.24 -6.50 -18.35
N ASP A 114 1.36 -7.07 -18.77
CA ASP A 114 1.40 -7.89 -19.96
C ASP A 114 0.31 -8.96 -19.91
N GLY A 115 -0.63 -8.91 -20.85
CA GLY A 115 -1.68 -9.90 -20.97
C GLY A 115 -2.88 -9.72 -20.05
N GLY A 116 -2.99 -8.62 -19.29
CA GLY A 116 -4.17 -8.42 -18.45
C GLY A 116 -3.96 -7.43 -17.32
N GLU A 117 -4.83 -7.52 -16.33
CA GLU A 117 -4.79 -6.63 -15.17
C GLU A 117 -4.20 -7.33 -13.95
N GLU A 118 -3.54 -6.55 -13.13
CA GLU A 118 -3.00 -7.01 -11.86
C GLU A 118 -3.76 -6.37 -10.71
N TYR A 119 -4.23 -7.20 -9.79
CA TYR A 119 -4.92 -6.80 -8.57
C TYR A 119 -3.97 -7.04 -7.40
N ARG A 120 -3.63 -5.99 -6.66
CA ARG A 120 -2.73 -6.06 -5.51
C ARG A 120 -3.49 -5.89 -4.21
N GLU A 121 -2.99 -6.53 -3.16
CA GLU A 121 -3.47 -6.32 -1.79
C GLU A 121 -2.26 -6.22 -0.88
N LEU A 122 -2.27 -5.18 -0.03
CA LEU A 122 -1.27 -5.00 1.01
C LEU A 122 -1.99 -5.16 2.35
N ASN A 123 -1.50 -6.10 3.15
CA ASN A 123 -2.10 -6.50 4.41
C ASN A 123 -1.27 -5.91 5.55
N TRP A 124 -1.91 -5.11 6.40
CA TRP A 124 -1.24 -4.31 7.43
C TRP A 124 -1.70 -4.71 8.82
N GLU A 125 -0.77 -4.73 9.74
CA GLU A 125 -0.97 -5.08 11.13
C GLU A 125 -0.72 -3.85 11.99
N ARG A 126 -1.62 -3.53 12.92
CA ARG A 126 -1.48 -2.35 13.77
C ARG A 126 -0.36 -2.56 14.77
N ILE A 127 0.53 -1.58 14.87
CA ILE A 127 1.63 -1.63 15.86
C ILE A 127 1.56 -0.47 16.85
N ALA A 128 0.76 0.56 16.59
CA ALA A 128 0.55 1.64 17.55
C ALA A 128 -0.82 2.27 17.30
N ALA A 129 -1.52 2.62 18.37
CA ALA A 129 -2.85 3.21 18.26
C ALA A 129 -2.79 4.67 17.80
N GLU A 130 -1.66 5.34 18.06
CA GLU A 130 -1.39 6.68 17.56
C GLU A 130 -0.02 7.18 17.94
#